data_4fda5c645b5eac31e431597645c3dec2
#
_entry.id   4fda5c645b5eac31e431597645c3dec2
#
_cell.length_a   1.000
_cell.length_b   1.000
_cell.length_c   1.000
_cell.angle_alpha   90.00
_cell.angle_beta   90.00
_cell.angle_gamma   90.00
#
_symmetry.space_group_name_H-M   'P 1'
#
loop_
_entity.id
_entity.type
_entity.pdbx_description
1 polymer ?
#
loop_
_entity_poly.entity_id
_entity_poly.type
_entity_poly.pdbx_seq_one_letter_code
_entity_poly.pdbx_strand_id
1 'polypeptide(L)'
;MITKKKILILLPTGMTIRNIVSTKIIKHILENSPHEIICSVNNPSKYLTYIEHERVKFIDFHEKKLISFTNLILLILRRRFYSINENKTLNIIKKGPFSTDLTTTFMSYLDYPFPKSIRIFNFLKYILNFFHRPLHEIESQFLQYKPDLVFSTHLVAKHEFDYLMVARKNKVPTIGMVKSFDNLTGKGFLPYETDYAILWNDIMKKEIIDIYKYDEKKVVVTGVPQFDIYKEKPEISRQEFLDKYKLSINKKIILFATNNHTISPDDQKNIDYIASKL
;
A
#
# COMPACT_ATOMS: atom_id res chain seq x y z
N MET A 1 17.58 27.77 -8.19
CA MET A 1 17.77 26.43 -8.82
C MET A 1 17.29 25.35 -7.84
N ILE A 2 16.50 24.37 -8.30
CA ILE A 2 16.08 23.23 -7.46
C ILE A 2 17.28 22.32 -7.26
N THR A 3 17.67 22.07 -6.02
CA THR A 3 18.78 21.17 -5.69
C THR A 3 18.43 19.73 -6.07
N LYS A 4 19.33 19.04 -6.75
CA LYS A 4 19.20 17.62 -7.11
C LYS A 4 19.07 16.77 -5.83
N LYS A 5 18.05 15.92 -5.75
CA LYS A 5 17.74 15.03 -4.62
C LYS A 5 17.58 13.61 -5.10
N LYS A 6 17.80 12.64 -4.22
CA LYS A 6 17.57 11.21 -4.44
C LYS A 6 16.32 10.74 -3.72
N ILE A 7 15.36 10.25 -4.49
CA ILE A 7 14.07 9.77 -3.97
C ILE A 7 14.08 8.24 -4.01
N LEU A 8 14.03 7.60 -2.85
CA LEU A 8 13.84 6.14 -2.74
C LEU A 8 12.36 5.83 -2.69
N ILE A 9 11.85 5.14 -3.71
CA ILE A 9 10.45 4.71 -3.82
C ILE A 9 10.34 3.22 -3.52
N LEU A 10 9.54 2.85 -2.53
CA LEU A 10 9.33 1.47 -2.11
C LEU A 10 8.19 0.84 -2.90
N LEU A 11 8.46 -0.24 -3.63
CA LEU A 11 7.51 -0.90 -4.54
C LEU A 11 7.48 -2.42 -4.30
N PRO A 12 7.04 -2.86 -3.11
CA PRO A 12 7.15 -4.27 -2.69
C PRO A 12 6.25 -5.24 -3.45
N THR A 13 5.23 -4.75 -4.16
CA THR A 13 4.23 -5.60 -4.83
C THR A 13 3.96 -5.15 -6.26
N GLY A 14 3.50 -6.08 -7.11
CA GLY A 14 3.10 -5.75 -8.49
C GLY A 14 2.03 -4.66 -8.57
N MET A 15 1.15 -4.55 -7.56
CA MET A 15 0.14 -3.48 -7.50
C MET A 15 0.79 -2.12 -7.23
N THR A 16 1.78 -2.03 -6.34
CA THR A 16 2.49 -0.76 -6.08
C THR A 16 3.32 -0.34 -7.28
N ILE A 17 3.93 -1.30 -7.98
CA ILE A 17 4.64 -1.04 -9.23
C ILE A 17 3.69 -0.49 -10.28
N ARG A 18 2.55 -1.15 -10.52
CA ARG A 18 1.54 -0.64 -11.45
C ARG A 18 1.08 0.77 -11.10
N ASN A 19 0.83 1.06 -9.82
CA ASN A 19 0.29 2.34 -9.39
C ASN A 19 1.32 3.49 -9.49
N ILE A 20 2.61 3.21 -9.56
CA ILE A 20 3.68 4.22 -9.62
C ILE A 20 4.42 4.20 -10.95
N VAL A 21 4.87 3.02 -11.40
CA VAL A 21 5.73 2.89 -12.60
C VAL A 21 4.90 2.98 -13.88
N SER A 22 3.70 2.35 -13.90
CA SER A 22 2.80 2.39 -15.06
C SER A 22 1.93 3.66 -15.12
N THR A 23 2.11 4.60 -14.20
CA THR A 23 1.46 5.90 -14.20
C THR A 23 2.45 7.00 -14.62
N LYS A 24 1.98 8.22 -14.75
CA LYS A 24 2.84 9.35 -15.15
C LYS A 24 3.67 9.94 -13.98
N ILE A 25 3.62 9.36 -12.76
CA ILE A 25 4.28 9.93 -11.59
C ILE A 25 5.79 10.07 -11.81
N ILE A 26 6.46 8.97 -12.17
CA ILE A 26 7.92 8.99 -12.38
C ILE A 26 8.29 9.92 -13.54
N LYS A 27 7.56 9.82 -14.66
CA LYS A 27 7.76 10.70 -15.81
C LYS A 27 7.63 12.17 -15.42
N HIS A 28 6.58 12.53 -14.68
CA HIS A 28 6.34 13.89 -14.21
C HIS A 28 7.47 14.42 -13.32
N ILE A 29 7.98 13.58 -12.39
CA ILE A 29 9.14 13.96 -11.55
C ILE A 29 10.37 14.23 -12.41
N LEU A 30 10.64 13.37 -13.39
CA LEU A 30 11.81 13.51 -14.28
C LEU A 30 11.73 14.74 -15.18
N GLU A 31 10.55 15.09 -15.66
CA GLU A 31 10.34 16.25 -16.53
C GLU A 31 10.39 17.59 -15.77
N ASN A 32 9.94 17.60 -14.51
CA ASN A 32 9.77 18.84 -13.73
C ASN A 32 10.82 19.04 -12.63
N SER A 33 11.77 18.13 -12.50
CA SER A 33 12.83 18.25 -11.49
C SER A 33 14.14 17.58 -11.91
N PRO A 34 15.29 17.97 -11.31
CA PRO A 34 16.58 17.33 -11.55
C PRO A 34 16.76 16.06 -10.70
N HIS A 35 15.75 15.55 -10.01
CA HIS A 35 15.89 14.49 -9.03
C HIS A 35 16.24 13.14 -9.65
N GLU A 36 16.94 12.31 -8.87
CA GLU A 36 17.18 10.88 -9.16
C GLU A 36 16.14 10.03 -8.44
N ILE A 37 15.68 8.97 -9.09
CA ILE A 37 14.69 8.05 -8.58
C ILE A 37 15.32 6.67 -8.40
N ILE A 38 15.17 6.11 -7.22
CA ILE A 38 15.62 4.77 -6.87
C ILE A 38 14.37 3.96 -6.54
N CYS A 39 14.00 3.01 -7.41
CA CYS A 39 12.87 2.13 -7.23
C CYS A 39 13.32 0.84 -6.55
N SER A 40 12.92 0.62 -5.31
CA SER A 40 13.17 -0.63 -4.59
C SER A 40 12.04 -1.61 -4.87
N VAL A 41 12.34 -2.71 -5.59
CA VAL A 41 11.38 -3.68 -6.14
C VAL A 41 11.83 -5.12 -5.89
N ASN A 42 10.89 -6.04 -5.82
CA ASN A 42 11.22 -7.46 -5.89
C ASN A 42 11.63 -7.81 -7.33
N ASN A 43 12.82 -8.40 -7.51
CA ASN A 43 13.37 -8.79 -8.81
C ASN A 43 13.55 -7.60 -9.79
N PRO A 44 14.55 -6.72 -9.55
CA PRO A 44 14.77 -5.50 -10.33
C PRO A 44 14.96 -5.74 -11.84
N SER A 45 15.59 -6.86 -12.22
CA SER A 45 15.87 -7.19 -13.63
C SER A 45 14.60 -7.24 -14.50
N LYS A 46 13.47 -7.61 -13.91
CA LYS A 46 12.17 -7.64 -14.59
C LYS A 46 11.68 -6.27 -15.02
N TYR A 47 12.14 -5.21 -14.37
CA TYR A 47 11.57 -3.85 -14.53
C TYR A 47 12.51 -2.87 -15.24
N LEU A 48 13.72 -3.30 -15.62
CA LEU A 48 14.69 -2.44 -16.29
C LEU A 48 14.17 -1.82 -17.59
N THR A 49 13.32 -2.56 -18.32
CA THR A 49 12.74 -2.11 -19.59
C THR A 49 11.49 -1.23 -19.43
N TYR A 50 10.96 -1.08 -18.21
CA TYR A 50 9.74 -0.28 -17.99
C TYR A 50 10.01 1.22 -18.05
N ILE A 51 11.19 1.64 -17.57
CA ILE A 51 11.63 3.04 -17.60
C ILE A 51 13.13 3.05 -17.85
N GLU A 52 13.52 3.31 -19.11
CA GLU A 52 14.90 3.50 -19.52
C GLU A 52 15.25 4.97 -19.40
N HIS A 53 15.84 5.38 -18.29
CA HIS A 53 16.25 6.74 -18.04
C HIS A 53 17.45 6.77 -17.09
N GLU A 54 18.50 7.57 -17.41
CA GLU A 54 19.74 7.65 -16.64
C GLU A 54 19.58 8.01 -15.15
N ARG A 55 18.51 8.75 -14.82
CA ARG A 55 18.16 9.17 -13.45
C ARG A 55 17.23 8.19 -12.72
N VAL A 56 16.92 7.02 -13.32
CA VAL A 56 16.09 5.98 -12.69
C VAL A 56 16.92 4.73 -12.48
N LYS A 57 16.89 4.20 -11.26
CA LYS A 57 17.58 2.97 -10.90
C LYS A 57 16.62 2.02 -10.20
N PHE A 58 16.65 0.75 -10.58
CA PHE A 58 15.93 -0.32 -9.87
C PHE A 58 16.91 -1.09 -8.98
N ILE A 59 16.53 -1.30 -7.72
CA ILE A 59 17.29 -2.04 -6.71
C ILE A 59 16.42 -3.07 -6.02
N ASP A 60 17.05 -4.06 -5.37
CA ASP A 60 16.32 -5.09 -4.64
C ASP A 60 15.54 -4.51 -3.46
N PHE A 61 14.30 -4.97 -3.31
CA PHE A 61 13.51 -4.75 -2.11
C PHE A 61 13.79 -5.86 -1.11
N HIS A 62 14.15 -5.48 0.09
CA HIS A 62 14.43 -6.43 1.17
C HIS A 62 13.29 -6.44 2.18
N GLU A 63 12.79 -7.64 2.47
CA GLU A 63 11.75 -7.85 3.47
C GLU A 63 12.19 -8.91 4.48
N LYS A 64 12.07 -8.56 5.74
CA LYS A 64 12.33 -9.50 6.84
C LYS A 64 11.12 -10.36 7.11
N LYS A 65 11.32 -11.68 7.19
CA LYS A 65 10.36 -12.53 7.89
C LYS A 65 10.41 -12.14 9.37
N LEU A 66 9.36 -11.51 9.85
CA LEU A 66 9.31 -11.04 11.23
C LEU A 66 9.48 -12.21 12.19
N ILE A 67 10.29 -12.01 13.26
CA ILE A 67 10.43 -12.96 14.35
C ILE A 67 9.06 -13.14 15.02
N SER A 68 8.76 -14.33 15.53
CA SER A 68 7.48 -14.64 16.20
C SER A 68 7.07 -13.61 17.24
N PHE A 69 8.01 -13.10 18.03
CA PHE A 69 7.74 -12.06 19.03
C PHE A 69 7.27 -10.73 18.42
N THR A 70 7.93 -10.27 17.36
CA THR A 70 7.52 -9.05 16.64
C THR A 70 6.14 -9.23 15.99
N ASN A 71 5.89 -10.40 15.40
CA ASN A 71 4.56 -10.74 14.85
C ASN A 71 3.50 -10.72 15.93
N LEU A 72 3.79 -11.27 17.11
CA LEU A 72 2.85 -11.26 18.24
C LEU A 72 2.50 -9.84 18.67
N ILE A 73 3.51 -8.96 18.82
CA ILE A 73 3.27 -7.56 19.18
C ILE A 73 2.45 -6.85 18.10
N LEU A 74 2.77 -7.04 16.82
CA LEU A 74 2.02 -6.47 15.71
C LEU A 74 0.56 -6.94 15.70
N LEU A 75 0.32 -8.21 15.99
CA LEU A 75 -1.01 -8.77 16.08
C LEU A 75 -1.80 -8.19 17.26
N ILE A 76 -1.17 -8.06 18.44
CA ILE A 76 -1.77 -7.41 19.61
C ILE A 76 -2.09 -5.95 19.31
N LEU A 77 -1.18 -5.19 18.70
CA LEU A 77 -1.39 -3.81 18.32
C LEU A 77 -2.54 -3.66 17.34
N ARG A 78 -2.64 -4.53 16.33
CA ARG A 78 -3.72 -4.53 15.36
C ARG A 78 -5.09 -4.76 16.02
N ARG A 79 -5.19 -5.73 16.91
CA ARG A 79 -6.42 -6.01 17.64
C ARG A 79 -6.82 -4.88 18.58
N ARG A 80 -5.84 -4.29 19.27
CA ARG A 80 -6.04 -3.13 20.13
C ARG A 80 -6.55 -1.93 19.36
N PHE A 81 -5.95 -1.67 18.22
CA PHE A 81 -6.38 -0.61 17.33
C PHE A 81 -7.85 -0.76 16.94
N TYR A 82 -8.28 -1.98 16.59
CA TYR A 82 -9.68 -2.29 16.29
C TYR A 82 -10.63 -2.06 17.47
N SER A 83 -10.19 -2.41 18.67
CA SER A 83 -11.00 -2.26 19.88
C SER A 83 -11.13 -0.80 20.32
N ILE A 84 -10.11 0.03 20.09
CA ILE A 84 -10.12 1.45 20.45
C ILE A 84 -10.97 2.27 19.46
N ASN A 85 -10.92 1.95 18.18
CA ASN A 85 -11.55 2.77 17.14
C ASN A 85 -12.99 2.41 16.78
N GLU A 86 -13.56 1.36 17.36
CA GLU A 86 -14.98 0.92 17.19
C GLU A 86 -15.52 0.98 15.74
N ASN A 87 -14.66 0.74 14.76
CA ASN A 87 -15.01 0.84 13.36
C ASN A 87 -15.87 -0.38 12.95
N LYS A 88 -17.03 -0.12 12.30
CA LYS A 88 -17.97 -1.17 11.85
C LYS A 88 -17.32 -2.19 10.94
N THR A 89 -16.50 -1.75 9.97
CA THR A 89 -15.78 -2.63 9.04
C THR A 89 -14.82 -3.58 9.77
N LEU A 90 -14.08 -3.05 10.76
CA LEU A 90 -13.16 -3.84 11.57
C LEU A 90 -13.88 -4.84 12.46
N ASN A 91 -15.06 -4.47 12.96
CA ASN A 91 -15.91 -5.37 13.74
C ASN A 91 -16.48 -6.53 12.90
N ILE A 92 -16.80 -6.28 11.62
CA ILE A 92 -17.20 -7.32 10.66
C ILE A 92 -16.03 -8.26 10.37
N ILE A 93 -14.83 -7.72 10.14
CA ILE A 93 -13.61 -8.52 9.90
C ILE A 93 -13.28 -9.39 11.12
N LYS A 94 -13.48 -8.89 12.35
CA LYS A 94 -13.31 -9.69 13.58
C LYS A 94 -14.27 -10.87 13.66
N LYS A 95 -15.52 -10.70 13.20
CA LYS A 95 -16.59 -11.69 13.31
C LYS A 95 -16.73 -12.60 12.09
N GLY A 96 -16.02 -12.27 11.00
CA GLY A 96 -16.16 -12.98 9.71
C GLY A 96 -15.44 -14.32 9.67
N PRO A 97 -15.75 -15.17 8.65
CA PRO A 97 -15.19 -16.51 8.49
C PRO A 97 -13.67 -16.53 8.30
N PHE A 98 -13.04 -15.38 8.04
CA PHE A 98 -11.59 -15.22 8.01
C PHE A 98 -10.93 -15.30 9.40
N SER A 99 -11.69 -15.48 10.47
CA SER A 99 -11.22 -15.59 11.86
C SER A 99 -11.05 -17.05 12.35
N THR A 100 -11.12 -18.03 11.47
CA THR A 100 -11.14 -19.47 11.82
C THR A 100 -9.77 -20.10 12.11
N ASP A 101 -8.71 -19.33 12.11
CA ASP A 101 -7.40 -19.81 12.54
C ASP A 101 -7.38 -19.95 14.08
N LEU A 102 -6.90 -21.08 14.60
CA LEU A 102 -6.74 -21.37 16.04
C LEU A 102 -6.02 -20.23 16.78
N THR A 103 -5.10 -19.53 16.09
CA THR A 103 -4.45 -18.34 16.60
C THR A 103 -5.39 -17.17 16.84
N THR A 104 -6.42 -16.99 15.99
CA THR A 104 -7.42 -15.92 16.16
C THR A 104 -8.37 -16.22 17.30
N THR A 105 -8.71 -17.50 17.52
CA THR A 105 -9.55 -17.94 18.65
C THR A 105 -8.79 -17.78 19.96
N PHE A 106 -7.56 -18.25 20.05
CA PHE A 106 -6.71 -18.05 21.24
C PHE A 106 -6.50 -16.56 21.56
N MET A 107 -6.32 -15.73 20.54
CA MET A 107 -6.15 -14.29 20.71
C MET A 107 -7.44 -13.54 21.08
N SER A 108 -8.64 -14.11 20.84
CA SER A 108 -9.89 -13.52 21.32
C SER A 108 -9.98 -13.56 22.86
N TYR A 109 -9.36 -14.55 23.50
CA TYR A 109 -9.21 -14.60 24.95
C TYR A 109 -8.25 -13.53 25.47
N LEU A 110 -7.28 -13.07 24.70
CA LEU A 110 -6.37 -11.97 25.06
C LEU A 110 -7.02 -10.58 24.89
N ASP A 111 -8.16 -10.47 24.20
CA ASP A 111 -8.90 -9.20 24.10
C ASP A 111 -9.59 -8.81 25.43
N TYR A 112 -9.82 -9.79 26.34
CA TYR A 112 -10.64 -9.60 27.53
C TYR A 112 -9.95 -8.90 28.73
N PRO A 113 -8.67 -9.12 29.07
CA PRO A 113 -8.11 -8.58 30.31
C PRO A 113 -7.47 -7.19 30.21
N PHE A 114 -7.34 -6.62 29.01
CA PHE A 114 -6.62 -5.35 28.89
C PHE A 114 -7.55 -4.18 28.59
N PRO A 115 -7.52 -3.09 29.36
CA PRO A 115 -8.38 -1.93 29.12
C PRO A 115 -8.14 -1.33 27.74
N LYS A 116 -9.18 -0.75 27.11
CA LYS A 116 -9.12 0.01 25.84
C LYS A 116 -8.28 1.30 26.02
N SER A 117 -7.02 1.16 26.42
CA SER A 117 -6.15 2.28 26.77
C SER A 117 -5.19 2.61 25.63
N ILE A 118 -5.25 3.85 25.18
CA ILE A 118 -4.30 4.42 24.22
C ILE A 118 -2.86 4.42 24.78
N ARG A 119 -2.70 4.52 26.12
CA ARG A 119 -1.38 4.49 26.76
C ARG A 119 -0.71 3.13 26.60
N ILE A 120 -1.46 2.05 26.78
CA ILE A 120 -0.97 0.68 26.57
C ILE A 120 -0.62 0.46 25.09
N PHE A 121 -1.46 0.95 24.19
CA PHE A 121 -1.19 0.88 22.76
C PHE A 121 0.13 1.58 22.38
N ASN A 122 0.34 2.79 22.86
CA ASN A 122 1.57 3.54 22.63
C ASN A 122 2.81 2.89 23.27
N PHE A 123 2.64 2.30 24.44
CA PHE A 123 3.71 1.53 25.10
C PHE A 123 4.11 0.29 24.29
N LEU A 124 3.14 -0.45 23.75
CA LEU A 124 3.41 -1.59 22.87
C LEU A 124 4.08 -1.16 21.55
N LYS A 125 3.69 -0.01 20.96
CA LYS A 125 4.40 0.58 19.82
C LYS A 125 5.86 0.91 20.18
N TYR A 126 6.09 1.46 21.37
CA TYR A 126 7.44 1.74 21.85
C TYR A 126 8.27 0.45 21.98
N ILE A 127 7.72 -0.60 22.59
CA ILE A 127 8.36 -1.92 22.70
C ILE A 127 8.69 -2.47 21.30
N LEU A 128 7.73 -2.42 20.35
CA LEU A 128 7.97 -2.85 18.98
C LEU A 128 9.18 -2.13 18.38
N ASN A 129 9.18 -0.79 18.44
CA ASN A 129 10.27 0.02 17.90
C ASN A 129 11.63 -0.22 18.60
N PHE A 130 11.61 -0.54 19.89
CA PHE A 130 12.82 -0.79 20.67
C PHE A 130 13.45 -2.15 20.34
N PHE A 131 12.65 -3.20 20.24
CA PHE A 131 13.15 -4.57 20.00
C PHE A 131 13.31 -4.92 18.52
N HIS A 132 12.60 -4.25 17.64
CA HIS A 132 12.73 -4.51 16.21
C HIS A 132 14.05 -3.93 15.68
N ARG A 133 14.82 -4.77 14.99
CA ARG A 133 16.06 -4.37 14.31
C ARG A 133 15.84 -4.45 12.80
N PRO A 134 16.03 -3.37 12.06
CA PRO A 134 15.97 -3.40 10.59
C PRO A 134 16.97 -4.39 10.00
N LEU A 135 16.72 -4.84 8.78
CA LEU A 135 17.68 -5.65 8.02
C LEU A 135 18.94 -4.85 7.71
N HIS A 136 20.10 -5.51 7.84
CA HIS A 136 21.39 -4.92 7.51
C HIS A 136 21.48 -4.52 6.03
N GLU A 137 20.86 -5.26 5.13
CA GLU A 137 20.80 -4.98 3.70
C GLU A 137 20.14 -3.63 3.42
N ILE A 138 19.11 -3.27 4.18
CA ILE A 138 18.42 -1.97 4.07
C ILE A 138 19.35 -0.85 4.59
N GLU A 139 20.01 -1.05 5.74
CA GLU A 139 20.99 -0.09 6.25
C GLU A 139 22.12 0.13 5.23
N SER A 140 22.61 -0.95 4.61
CA SER A 140 23.62 -0.89 3.55
C SER A 140 23.15 -0.12 2.31
N GLN A 141 21.89 -0.30 1.90
CA GLN A 141 21.31 0.49 0.81
C GLN A 141 21.25 1.98 1.14
N PHE A 142 20.90 2.36 2.38
CA PHE A 142 20.90 3.77 2.79
C PHE A 142 22.29 4.37 2.79
N LEU A 143 23.32 3.63 3.19
CA LEU A 143 24.71 4.07 3.13
C LEU A 143 25.19 4.22 1.68
N GLN A 144 24.84 3.29 0.82
CA GLN A 144 25.25 3.27 -0.59
C GLN A 144 24.57 4.37 -1.42
N TYR A 145 23.25 4.48 -1.30
CA TYR A 145 22.46 5.36 -2.17
C TYR A 145 22.22 6.74 -1.59
N LYS A 146 22.29 6.89 -0.27
CA LYS A 146 22.08 8.14 0.47
C LYS A 146 20.81 8.87 0.01
N PRO A 147 19.61 8.27 0.18
CA PRO A 147 18.37 8.91 -0.22
C PRO A 147 18.11 10.17 0.61
N ASP A 148 17.62 11.21 -0.06
CA ASP A 148 17.16 12.46 0.56
C ASP A 148 15.69 12.42 0.96
N LEU A 149 14.93 11.45 0.43
CA LEU A 149 13.50 11.23 0.68
C LEU A 149 13.18 9.75 0.50
N VAL A 150 12.34 9.20 1.37
CA VAL A 150 11.75 7.88 1.20
C VAL A 150 10.25 8.02 0.92
N PHE A 151 9.80 7.42 -0.19
CA PHE A 151 8.39 7.35 -0.55
C PHE A 151 7.87 5.93 -0.34
N SER A 152 7.08 5.76 0.72
CA SER A 152 6.35 4.53 1.05
C SER A 152 5.04 4.52 0.24
N THR A 153 4.87 3.50 -0.60
CA THR A 153 3.69 3.39 -1.46
C THR A 153 2.55 2.59 -0.85
N HIS A 154 2.77 2.06 0.34
CA HIS A 154 1.75 1.31 1.09
C HIS A 154 1.82 1.56 2.59
N LEU A 155 1.44 2.76 3.00
CA LEU A 155 1.52 3.28 4.37
C LEU A 155 1.08 2.31 5.48
N VAL A 156 0.09 1.46 5.22
CA VAL A 156 -0.42 0.46 6.20
C VAL A 156 0.30 -0.89 6.14
N ALA A 157 1.29 -1.06 5.24
CA ALA A 157 1.97 -2.35 5.08
C ALA A 157 3.15 -2.50 6.02
N LYS A 158 3.25 -3.69 6.61
CA LYS A 158 4.41 -4.06 7.42
C LYS A 158 5.70 -4.24 6.62
N HIS A 159 5.59 -4.50 5.31
CA HIS A 159 6.75 -4.76 4.43
C HIS A 159 7.71 -3.57 4.36
N GLU A 160 7.21 -2.34 4.45
CA GLU A 160 7.99 -1.12 4.32
C GLU A 160 8.49 -0.58 5.68
N PHE A 161 8.15 -1.27 6.77
CA PHE A 161 8.44 -0.82 8.15
C PHE A 161 9.93 -0.62 8.39
N ASP A 162 10.78 -1.56 7.97
CA ASP A 162 12.24 -1.49 8.16
C ASP A 162 12.84 -0.28 7.45
N TYR A 163 12.39 0.00 6.22
CA TYR A 163 12.85 1.18 5.46
C TYR A 163 12.49 2.49 6.16
N LEU A 164 11.27 2.58 6.68
CA LEU A 164 10.82 3.78 7.40
C LEU A 164 11.57 3.96 8.74
N MET A 165 11.90 2.86 9.43
CA MET A 165 12.74 2.92 10.63
C MET A 165 14.16 3.41 10.30
N VAL A 166 14.78 2.89 9.23
CA VAL A 166 16.12 3.31 8.80
C VAL A 166 16.10 4.77 8.33
N ALA A 167 15.08 5.19 7.60
CA ALA A 167 14.90 6.58 7.21
C ALA A 167 14.89 7.51 8.41
N ARG A 168 14.07 7.20 9.44
CA ARG A 168 14.03 7.99 10.69
C ARG A 168 15.36 8.04 11.42
N LYS A 169 16.04 6.88 11.56
CA LYS A 169 17.37 6.79 12.19
C LYS A 169 18.37 7.73 11.50
N ASN A 170 18.28 7.84 10.18
CA ASN A 170 19.14 8.69 9.37
C ASN A 170 18.59 10.11 9.16
N LYS A 171 17.48 10.47 9.79
CA LYS A 171 16.79 11.77 9.64
C LYS A 171 16.40 12.07 8.20
N VAL A 172 16.12 11.05 7.41
CA VAL A 172 15.62 11.16 6.03
C VAL A 172 14.11 11.33 6.08
N PRO A 173 13.54 12.40 5.50
CA PRO A 173 12.10 12.63 5.48
C PRO A 173 11.37 11.51 4.72
N THR A 174 10.12 11.27 5.14
CA THR A 174 9.30 10.18 4.64
C THR A 174 7.94 10.68 4.16
N ILE A 175 7.49 10.17 3.01
CA ILE A 175 6.13 10.36 2.51
C ILE A 175 5.47 8.99 2.41
N GLY A 176 4.24 8.86 2.92
CA GLY A 176 3.46 7.63 2.81
C GLY A 176 2.23 7.81 1.94
N MET A 177 1.97 6.88 1.02
CA MET A 177 0.75 6.87 0.22
C MET A 177 -0.16 5.71 0.65
N VAL A 178 -1.46 5.93 0.61
CA VAL A 178 -2.45 4.88 0.82
C VAL A 178 -2.78 4.20 -0.51
N LYS A 179 -2.59 2.88 -0.57
CA LYS A 179 -2.71 2.09 -1.80
C LYS A 179 -4.16 1.87 -2.25
N SER A 180 -5.12 1.81 -1.32
CA SER A 180 -6.53 1.52 -1.60
C SER A 180 -7.42 2.28 -0.62
N PHE A 181 -8.63 2.62 -1.08
CA PHE A 181 -9.62 3.40 -0.30
C PHE A 181 -10.02 2.74 1.03
N ASP A 182 -9.94 1.41 1.12
CA ASP A 182 -10.32 0.63 2.30
C ASP A 182 -9.18 0.46 3.32
N ASN A 183 -7.97 0.92 3.01
CA ASN A 183 -6.80 0.60 3.82
C ASN A 183 -6.86 1.22 5.22
N LEU A 184 -7.32 2.46 5.33
CA LEU A 184 -7.39 3.15 6.62
C LEU A 184 -8.45 2.55 7.55
N THR A 185 -9.54 2.03 6.99
CA THR A 185 -10.66 1.47 7.75
C THR A 185 -10.61 -0.05 7.87
N GLY A 186 -9.85 -0.75 7.01
CA GLY A 186 -9.85 -2.22 6.92
C GLY A 186 -8.54 -2.91 7.30
N LYS A 187 -7.38 -2.23 7.29
CA LYS A 187 -6.08 -2.90 7.45
C LYS A 187 -5.44 -2.81 8.83
N GLY A 188 -6.00 -2.00 9.72
CA GLY A 188 -5.50 -1.85 11.09
C GLY A 188 -4.60 -0.64 11.29
N PHE A 189 -3.77 -0.67 12.35
CA PHE A 189 -2.94 0.47 12.69
C PHE A 189 -1.79 0.69 11.70
N LEU A 190 -1.28 1.93 11.71
CA LEU A 190 -0.06 2.26 10.98
C LEU A 190 1.16 1.79 11.79
N PRO A 191 1.95 0.85 11.27
CA PRO A 191 3.16 0.39 11.96
C PRO A 191 4.14 1.54 12.20
N TYR A 192 4.15 2.49 11.26
CA TYR A 192 5.00 3.67 11.28
C TYR A 192 4.24 4.89 10.72
N GLU A 193 4.41 6.04 11.37
CA GLU A 193 3.89 7.32 10.89
C GLU A 193 4.95 7.99 10.02
N THR A 194 4.62 8.27 8.76
CA THR A 194 5.46 9.06 7.88
C THR A 194 5.34 10.56 8.18
N ASP A 195 6.33 11.36 7.74
CA ASP A 195 6.29 12.81 7.96
C ASP A 195 5.15 13.47 7.20
N TYR A 196 4.80 12.93 6.01
CA TYR A 196 3.65 13.35 5.20
C TYR A 196 2.87 12.14 4.72
N ALA A 197 1.55 12.32 4.55
CA ALA A 197 0.65 11.30 3.99
C ALA A 197 -0.04 11.82 2.73
N ILE A 198 -0.04 11.00 1.67
CA ILE A 198 -0.75 11.26 0.42
C ILE A 198 -2.00 10.39 0.35
N LEU A 199 -3.15 11.01 0.13
CA LEU A 199 -4.44 10.36 0.12
C LEU A 199 -5.23 10.66 -1.15
N TRP A 200 -6.23 9.83 -1.41
CA TRP A 200 -7.03 9.88 -2.63
C TRP A 200 -8.09 10.98 -2.60
N ASN A 201 -8.68 11.23 -1.43
CA ASN A 201 -9.81 12.17 -1.30
C ASN A 201 -9.96 12.68 0.14
N ASP A 202 -10.88 13.63 0.33
CA ASP A 202 -11.14 14.27 1.63
C ASP A 202 -11.79 13.32 2.65
N ILE A 203 -12.50 12.26 2.21
CA ILE A 203 -13.02 11.22 3.11
C ILE A 203 -11.86 10.52 3.79
N MET A 204 -10.86 10.06 3.02
CA MET A 204 -9.66 9.43 3.56
C MET A 204 -8.81 10.41 4.39
N LYS A 205 -8.79 11.71 4.02
CA LYS A 205 -8.15 12.75 4.83
C LYS A 205 -8.80 12.82 6.20
N LYS A 206 -10.12 12.85 6.28
CA LYS A 206 -10.85 12.80 7.54
C LYS A 206 -10.57 11.50 8.32
N GLU A 207 -10.57 10.35 7.66
CA GLU A 207 -10.29 9.06 8.28
C GLU A 207 -8.89 9.01 8.92
N ILE A 208 -7.84 9.47 8.24
CA ILE A 208 -6.48 9.43 8.78
C ILE A 208 -6.32 10.37 9.97
N ILE A 209 -6.98 11.53 9.96
CA ILE A 209 -6.99 12.47 11.07
C ILE A 209 -7.77 11.88 12.26
N ASP A 210 -8.99 11.41 12.03
CA ASP A 210 -9.89 10.95 13.09
C ASP A 210 -9.41 9.63 13.73
N ILE A 211 -8.95 8.68 12.91
CA ILE A 211 -8.59 7.33 13.36
C ILE A 211 -7.14 7.27 13.84
N TYR A 212 -6.21 7.87 13.08
CA TYR A 212 -4.77 7.74 13.33
C TYR A 212 -4.14 8.95 14.00
N LYS A 213 -4.93 10.03 14.18
CA LYS A 213 -4.48 11.28 14.80
C LYS A 213 -3.34 11.97 14.06
N TYR A 214 -3.32 11.82 12.73
CA TYR A 214 -2.37 12.51 11.88
C TYR A 214 -2.60 14.04 11.97
N ASP A 215 -1.51 14.80 11.94
CA ASP A 215 -1.56 16.25 11.80
C ASP A 215 -2.11 16.62 10.41
N GLU A 216 -3.20 17.37 10.37
CA GLU A 216 -3.85 17.80 9.13
C GLU A 216 -2.90 18.48 8.15
N LYS A 217 -1.95 19.28 8.67
CA LYS A 217 -0.95 20.00 7.87
C LYS A 217 0.02 19.09 7.12
N LYS A 218 0.11 17.83 7.54
CA LYS A 218 0.97 16.78 6.94
C LYS A 218 0.22 15.89 5.96
N VAL A 219 -1.06 16.16 5.72
CA VAL A 219 -1.92 15.32 4.86
C VAL A 219 -2.24 16.05 3.57
N VAL A 220 -1.92 15.42 2.44
CA VAL A 220 -2.14 15.97 1.10
C VAL A 220 -3.11 15.08 0.33
N VAL A 221 -4.14 15.66 -0.26
CA VAL A 221 -5.07 14.97 -1.17
C VAL A 221 -4.63 15.19 -2.60
N THR A 222 -4.35 14.11 -3.33
CA THR A 222 -3.83 14.17 -4.71
C THR A 222 -4.73 13.49 -5.73
N GLY A 223 -5.75 12.77 -5.31
CA GLY A 223 -6.52 11.89 -6.19
C GLY A 223 -5.91 10.50 -6.31
N VAL A 224 -6.31 9.78 -7.36
CA VAL A 224 -5.96 8.37 -7.58
C VAL A 224 -5.17 8.22 -8.88
N PRO A 225 -3.84 8.21 -8.84
CA PRO A 225 -3.00 8.23 -10.04
C PRO A 225 -3.29 7.10 -11.02
N GLN A 226 -3.64 5.91 -10.52
CA GLN A 226 -3.96 4.74 -11.35
C GLN A 226 -5.21 4.94 -12.21
N PHE A 227 -6.03 5.97 -11.95
CA PHE A 227 -7.23 6.28 -12.73
C PHE A 227 -7.00 7.38 -13.77
N ASP A 228 -5.83 7.98 -13.81
CA ASP A 228 -5.53 9.03 -14.80
C ASP A 228 -5.55 8.50 -16.24
N ILE A 229 -5.32 7.20 -16.42
CA ILE A 229 -5.43 6.55 -17.74
C ILE A 229 -6.82 6.74 -18.37
N TYR A 230 -7.88 6.87 -17.56
CA TYR A 230 -9.25 7.08 -18.08
C TYR A 230 -9.48 8.48 -18.64
N LYS A 231 -8.56 9.41 -18.44
CA LYS A 231 -8.57 10.74 -19.06
C LYS A 231 -7.92 10.75 -20.45
N GLU A 232 -7.23 9.68 -20.80
CA GLU A 232 -6.54 9.56 -22.07
C GLU A 232 -7.46 8.96 -23.13
N LYS A 233 -7.18 9.27 -24.39
CA LYS A 233 -7.87 8.62 -25.50
C LYS A 233 -7.46 7.14 -25.55
N PRO A 234 -8.38 6.21 -25.86
CA PRO A 234 -8.03 4.82 -26.06
C PRO A 234 -6.90 4.68 -27.11
N GLU A 235 -5.96 3.78 -26.85
CA GLU A 235 -4.84 3.49 -27.78
C GLU A 235 -5.30 2.85 -29.09
N ILE A 236 -6.47 2.17 -29.07
CA ILE A 236 -7.07 1.52 -30.22
C ILE A 236 -8.49 2.02 -30.43
N SER A 237 -8.90 2.08 -31.68
CA SER A 237 -10.29 2.40 -32.06
C SER A 237 -11.25 1.27 -31.67
N ARG A 238 -12.56 1.57 -31.67
CA ARG A 238 -13.58 0.54 -31.45
C ARG A 238 -13.50 -0.57 -32.50
N GLN A 239 -13.22 -0.25 -33.77
CA GLN A 239 -13.10 -1.25 -34.83
C GLN A 239 -11.93 -2.18 -34.58
N GLU A 240 -10.74 -1.64 -34.29
CA GLU A 240 -9.55 -2.44 -33.95
C GLU A 240 -9.76 -3.32 -32.72
N PHE A 241 -10.51 -2.83 -31.72
CA PHE A 241 -10.89 -3.64 -30.55
C PHE A 241 -11.79 -4.83 -30.96
N LEU A 242 -12.81 -4.58 -31.78
CA LEU A 242 -13.72 -5.62 -32.26
C LEU A 242 -12.98 -6.69 -33.08
N ASP A 243 -12.12 -6.26 -33.99
CA ASP A 243 -11.31 -7.14 -34.84
C ASP A 243 -10.34 -8.00 -34.01
N LYS A 244 -9.65 -7.36 -33.06
CA LYS A 244 -8.69 -8.02 -32.14
C LYS A 244 -9.35 -9.15 -31.35
N TYR A 245 -10.57 -8.94 -30.87
CA TYR A 245 -11.30 -9.92 -30.05
C TYR A 245 -12.34 -10.72 -30.85
N LYS A 246 -12.36 -10.58 -32.19
CA LYS A 246 -13.30 -11.27 -33.09
C LYS A 246 -14.76 -11.08 -32.71
N LEU A 247 -15.13 -9.85 -32.34
CA LEU A 247 -16.46 -9.50 -31.89
C LEU A 247 -17.27 -8.88 -33.07
N SER A 248 -18.57 -9.18 -33.14
CA SER A 248 -19.46 -8.62 -34.16
C SER A 248 -19.80 -7.17 -33.86
N ILE A 249 -19.70 -6.29 -34.87
CA ILE A 249 -20.08 -4.88 -34.77
C ILE A 249 -21.59 -4.70 -34.52
N ASN A 250 -22.41 -5.67 -34.97
CA ASN A 250 -23.86 -5.62 -34.84
C ASN A 250 -24.39 -6.16 -33.51
N LYS A 251 -23.50 -6.62 -32.59
CA LYS A 251 -23.89 -7.14 -31.30
C LYS A 251 -23.50 -6.18 -30.18
N LYS A 252 -24.29 -6.16 -29.12
CA LYS A 252 -23.93 -5.50 -27.88
C LYS A 252 -22.83 -6.31 -27.17
N ILE A 253 -21.91 -5.62 -26.54
CA ILE A 253 -20.84 -6.24 -25.77
C ILE A 253 -21.20 -6.12 -24.29
N ILE A 254 -21.16 -7.25 -23.60
CA ILE A 254 -21.26 -7.31 -22.14
C ILE A 254 -19.91 -7.76 -21.63
N LEU A 255 -19.28 -6.92 -20.80
CA LEU A 255 -18.03 -7.23 -20.10
C LEU A 255 -18.35 -7.67 -18.68
N PHE A 256 -18.03 -8.90 -18.34
CA PHE A 256 -18.07 -9.39 -16.97
C PHE A 256 -16.64 -9.44 -16.40
N ALA A 257 -16.37 -8.63 -15.39
CA ALA A 257 -15.08 -8.62 -14.71
C ALA A 257 -15.13 -9.54 -13.48
N THR A 258 -14.44 -10.68 -13.55
CA THR A 258 -14.33 -11.64 -12.43
C THR A 258 -13.43 -11.10 -11.33
N ASN A 259 -13.69 -11.53 -10.11
CA ASN A 259 -12.79 -11.31 -8.98
C ASN A 259 -12.01 -12.61 -8.66
N ASN A 260 -11.14 -12.60 -7.66
CA ASN A 260 -10.51 -13.84 -7.23
C ASN A 260 -11.55 -14.75 -6.52
N HIS A 261 -11.33 -16.05 -6.59
CA HIS A 261 -12.26 -17.06 -6.05
C HIS A 261 -12.55 -16.90 -4.54
N THR A 262 -11.61 -16.36 -3.76
CA THR A 262 -11.82 -16.12 -2.32
C THR A 262 -12.84 -15.02 -2.06
N ILE A 263 -12.91 -14.01 -2.94
CA ILE A 263 -13.82 -12.86 -2.80
C ILE A 263 -15.16 -13.15 -3.47
N SER A 264 -15.13 -13.79 -4.62
CA SER A 264 -16.31 -14.06 -5.44
C SER A 264 -16.29 -15.52 -5.95
N PRO A 265 -16.62 -16.49 -5.08
CA PRO A 265 -16.58 -17.91 -5.44
C PRO A 265 -17.66 -18.32 -6.44
N ASP A 266 -18.73 -17.52 -6.57
CA ASP A 266 -19.88 -17.81 -7.41
C ASP A 266 -19.84 -17.08 -8.77
N ASP A 267 -18.72 -16.47 -9.17
CA ASP A 267 -18.62 -15.74 -10.44
C ASP A 267 -19.04 -16.60 -11.64
N GLN A 268 -18.68 -17.90 -11.66
CA GLN A 268 -19.11 -18.82 -12.71
C GLN A 268 -20.64 -18.93 -12.81
N LYS A 269 -21.32 -19.13 -11.67
CA LYS A 269 -22.77 -19.21 -11.61
C LYS A 269 -23.43 -17.91 -12.07
N ASN A 270 -22.84 -16.76 -11.71
CA ASN A 270 -23.32 -15.44 -12.12
C ASN A 270 -23.19 -15.26 -13.64
N ILE A 271 -22.09 -15.71 -14.25
CA ILE A 271 -21.88 -15.70 -15.70
C ILE A 271 -22.93 -16.58 -16.38
N ASP A 272 -23.12 -17.82 -15.92
CA ASP A 272 -24.08 -18.77 -16.48
C ASP A 272 -25.52 -18.22 -16.38
N TYR A 273 -25.87 -17.61 -15.23
CA TYR A 273 -27.16 -16.97 -15.06
C TYR A 273 -27.38 -15.82 -16.05
N ILE A 274 -26.40 -14.91 -16.19
CA ILE A 274 -26.47 -13.79 -17.15
C ILE A 274 -26.61 -14.33 -18.58
N ALA A 275 -25.78 -15.31 -18.98
CA ALA A 275 -25.83 -15.91 -20.29
C ALA A 275 -27.20 -16.57 -20.60
N SER A 276 -27.87 -17.15 -19.59
CA SER A 276 -29.19 -17.75 -19.76
C SER A 276 -30.32 -16.73 -19.97
N LYS A 277 -30.06 -15.42 -19.75
CA LYS A 277 -31.04 -14.33 -19.88
C LYS A 277 -30.83 -13.48 -21.15
N LEU A 278 -29.78 -13.76 -21.90
CA LEU A 278 -29.41 -13.10 -23.15
C LEU A 278 -29.82 -13.91 -24.36
#